data_17741ca6ce9195f49dfb67c5aea323ba
#
_entry.id   17741ca6ce9195f49dfb67c5aea323ba
#
_cell.length_a   1.000
_cell.length_b   1.000
_cell.length_c   1.000
_cell.angle_alpha   90.00
_cell.angle_beta   90.00
_cell.angle_gamma   90.00
#
_symmetry.space_group_name_H-M   'P 1'
#
loop_
_entity.id
_entity.type
_entity.pdbx_description
1 polymer ?
#
loop_
_entity_poly.entity_id
_entity_poly.type
_entity_poly.pdbx_seq_one_letter_code
_entity_poly.pdbx_strand_id
1 'polypeptide(L)'
;MITITNRQGKHLSVVVEGLENAPAIIFSNSLGTDHGMWQPQVASLKQQFKVITYDTRGHGQSDVIADTTVQNLAEDVIDILDALDIEKAHFCGISMGGMTALWLGIYQPTRFYSITVANSAAKIWNEEGWNTRADAVIENGLADLVATTHTRWFSEQFDYQHDALAQRTIQSLATTPALGYAESCRALAQADLSTQIQQIQIPTLVIAGAFDPVTTVADGVFMQQQIQNSELAVIDASHLSNIEQPELFTQTLSQFIGSIQ
;
A
#
# COMPACT_ATOMS: atom_id res chain seq x y z
N MET A 1 11.63 14.73 -5.52
CA MET A 1 10.59 14.08 -6.35
C MET A 1 11.12 13.97 -7.76
N ILE A 2 11.03 12.81 -8.38
CA ILE A 2 11.45 12.52 -9.75
C ILE A 2 10.28 11.91 -10.51
N THR A 3 10.32 11.97 -11.84
CA THR A 3 9.33 11.32 -12.70
C THR A 3 9.96 10.11 -13.36
N ILE A 4 9.33 8.95 -13.21
CA ILE A 4 9.74 7.71 -13.86
C ILE A 4 8.67 7.35 -14.90
N THR A 5 9.11 6.97 -16.10
CA THR A 5 8.21 6.51 -17.14
C THR A 5 8.11 5.00 -17.07
N ASN A 6 6.90 4.47 -16.86
CA ASN A 6 6.65 3.04 -16.80
C ASN A 6 6.64 2.39 -18.19
N ARG A 7 6.56 1.05 -18.27
CA ARG A 7 6.52 0.27 -19.52
C ARG A 7 5.36 0.61 -20.46
N GLN A 8 4.32 1.29 -19.95
CA GLN A 8 3.18 1.77 -20.73
C GLN A 8 3.39 3.21 -21.25
N GLY A 9 4.57 3.82 -21.02
CA GLY A 9 4.88 5.19 -21.42
C GLY A 9 4.18 6.26 -20.58
N LYS A 10 3.76 5.93 -19.35
CA LYS A 10 3.07 6.82 -18.40
C LYS A 10 3.99 7.24 -17.27
N HIS A 11 3.73 8.41 -16.70
CA HIS A 11 4.56 9.00 -15.66
C HIS A 11 4.10 8.61 -14.27
N LEU A 12 5.05 8.16 -13.46
CA LEU A 12 4.90 7.90 -12.04
C LEU A 12 5.74 8.91 -11.26
N SER A 13 5.13 9.53 -10.26
CA SER A 13 5.80 10.43 -9.33
C SER A 13 6.45 9.64 -8.21
N VAL A 14 7.77 9.77 -8.06
CA VAL A 14 8.59 8.98 -7.13
C VAL A 14 9.43 9.91 -6.28
N VAL A 15 9.53 9.60 -4.99
CA VAL A 15 10.42 10.26 -4.05
C VAL A 15 11.43 9.25 -3.53
N VAL A 16 12.71 9.61 -3.58
CA VAL A 16 13.81 8.81 -3.05
C VAL A 16 14.50 9.61 -1.97
N GLU A 17 14.58 9.06 -0.77
CA GLU A 17 15.24 9.66 0.39
C GLU A 17 16.20 8.66 1.05
N GLY A 18 17.09 9.16 1.90
CA GLY A 18 17.98 8.34 2.71
C GLY A 18 19.32 8.04 2.06
N LEU A 19 19.91 6.90 2.40
CA LEU A 19 21.29 6.56 2.05
C LEU A 19 21.36 5.93 0.65
N GLU A 20 22.19 6.47 -0.22
CA GLU A 20 22.28 6.06 -1.62
C GLU A 20 22.66 4.58 -1.79
N ASN A 21 23.60 4.10 -0.99
CA ASN A 21 24.18 2.74 -1.09
C ASN A 21 23.62 1.76 -0.03
N ALA A 22 22.56 2.14 0.69
CA ALA A 22 21.92 1.26 1.64
C ALA A 22 20.90 0.34 0.97
N PRO A 23 20.49 -0.76 1.63
CA PRO A 23 19.38 -1.57 1.15
C PRO A 23 18.14 -0.70 0.89
N ALA A 24 17.44 -0.99 -0.21
CA ALA A 24 16.25 -0.24 -0.58
C ALA A 24 15.00 -0.78 0.10
N ILE A 25 14.11 0.13 0.50
CA ILE A 25 12.73 -0.19 0.87
C ILE A 25 11.78 0.69 0.05
N ILE A 26 10.78 0.07 -0.57
CA ILE A 26 9.75 0.76 -1.34
C ILE A 26 8.38 0.60 -0.68
N PHE A 27 7.64 1.71 -0.60
CA PHE A 27 6.33 1.78 0.04
C PHE A 27 5.21 2.00 -0.97
N SER A 28 4.12 1.23 -0.85
CA SER A 28 2.94 1.31 -1.70
C SER A 28 1.68 1.67 -0.92
N ASN A 29 0.91 2.61 -1.45
CA ASN A 29 -0.14 3.35 -0.77
C ASN A 29 -1.47 2.57 -0.67
N SER A 30 -2.34 3.02 0.24
CA SER A 30 -3.75 2.68 0.25
C SER A 30 -4.50 3.40 -0.89
N LEU A 31 -5.65 2.86 -1.29
CA LEU A 31 -6.55 3.50 -2.25
C LEU A 31 -6.98 4.89 -1.76
N GLY A 32 -6.85 5.90 -2.61
CA GLY A 32 -7.23 7.28 -2.31
C GLY A 32 -6.18 8.07 -1.51
N THR A 33 -4.97 7.52 -1.32
CA THR A 33 -3.88 8.22 -0.63
C THR A 33 -2.70 8.49 -1.57
N ASP A 34 -1.81 9.37 -1.19
CA ASP A 34 -0.55 9.66 -1.88
C ASP A 34 0.68 9.18 -1.06
N HIS A 35 1.86 9.28 -1.65
CA HIS A 35 3.13 8.90 -1.01
C HIS A 35 3.38 9.55 0.36
N GLY A 36 2.77 10.70 0.62
CA GLY A 36 2.97 11.42 1.87
C GLY A 36 2.38 10.75 3.11
N MET A 37 1.51 9.73 2.94
CA MET A 37 1.04 8.93 4.06
C MET A 37 2.16 8.19 4.79
N TRP A 38 3.32 8.03 4.15
CA TRP A 38 4.49 7.33 4.68
C TRP A 38 5.50 8.25 5.40
N GLN A 39 5.16 9.52 5.59
CA GLN A 39 6.08 10.50 6.18
C GLN A 39 6.75 10.04 7.50
N PRO A 40 6.05 9.44 8.48
CA PRO A 40 6.70 8.96 9.71
C PRO A 40 7.69 7.83 9.47
N GLN A 41 7.34 6.87 8.60
CA GLN A 41 8.20 5.75 8.25
C GLN A 41 9.46 6.22 7.52
N VAL A 42 9.29 7.13 6.55
CA VAL A 42 10.41 7.77 5.83
C VAL A 42 11.33 8.48 6.80
N ALA A 43 10.81 9.31 7.70
CA ALA A 43 11.60 10.08 8.66
C ALA A 43 12.49 9.18 9.53
N SER A 44 11.96 8.02 9.93
CA SER A 44 12.69 7.05 10.76
C SER A 44 13.70 6.23 9.94
N LEU A 45 13.26 5.68 8.79
CA LEU A 45 14.01 4.67 8.06
C LEU A 45 15.11 5.23 7.16
N LYS A 46 15.02 6.48 6.73
CA LYS A 46 16.01 7.11 5.84
C LYS A 46 17.43 7.23 6.41
N GLN A 47 17.59 7.00 7.72
CA GLN A 47 18.92 6.95 8.34
C GLN A 47 19.65 5.62 8.12
N GLN A 48 18.93 4.60 7.65
CA GLN A 48 19.45 3.24 7.50
C GLN A 48 19.20 2.65 6.11
N PHE A 49 18.20 3.16 5.39
CA PHE A 49 17.75 2.63 4.10
C PHE A 49 17.77 3.69 3.00
N LYS A 50 17.80 3.24 1.76
CA LYS A 50 17.31 3.99 0.61
C LYS A 50 15.79 3.82 0.56
N VAL A 51 15.07 4.86 0.94
CA VAL A 51 13.60 4.83 1.08
C VAL A 51 12.97 5.38 -0.18
N ILE A 52 12.07 4.60 -0.78
CA ILE A 52 11.36 4.94 -1.99
C ILE A 52 9.86 4.98 -1.67
N THR A 53 9.23 6.11 -1.94
CA THR A 53 7.79 6.27 -1.93
C THR A 53 7.33 6.77 -3.29
N TYR A 54 6.11 6.46 -3.69
CA TYR A 54 5.60 6.88 -4.98
C TYR A 54 4.09 7.10 -4.92
N ASP A 55 3.59 7.90 -5.82
CA ASP A 55 2.16 8.00 -6.04
C ASP A 55 1.73 6.86 -6.97
N THR A 56 0.80 6.05 -6.52
CA THR A 56 0.21 4.98 -7.34
C THR A 56 -0.46 5.59 -8.57
N ARG A 57 -0.45 4.90 -9.71
CA ARG A 57 -1.17 5.34 -10.91
C ARG A 57 -2.57 5.84 -10.56
N GLY A 58 -2.97 6.99 -11.12
CA GLY A 58 -4.24 7.64 -10.86
C GLY A 58 -4.36 8.37 -9.53
N HIS A 59 -3.26 8.50 -8.76
CA HIS A 59 -3.21 9.20 -7.48
C HIS A 59 -2.08 10.24 -7.46
N GLY A 60 -2.21 11.23 -6.60
CA GLY A 60 -1.20 12.26 -6.39
C GLY A 60 -0.76 12.94 -7.69
N GLN A 61 0.52 12.84 -8.02
CA GLN A 61 1.13 13.43 -9.22
C GLN A 61 1.39 12.41 -10.34
N SER A 62 0.98 11.14 -10.16
CA SER A 62 1.10 10.11 -11.18
C SER A 62 -0.04 10.16 -12.19
N ASP A 63 0.25 9.76 -13.43
CA ASP A 63 -0.73 9.74 -14.51
C ASP A 63 -1.92 8.84 -14.20
N VAL A 64 -3.11 9.25 -14.64
CA VAL A 64 -4.28 8.38 -14.69
C VAL A 64 -4.13 7.39 -15.84
N ILE A 65 -4.25 6.10 -15.54
CA ILE A 65 -4.09 5.01 -16.50
C ILE A 65 -5.34 4.15 -16.47
N ALA A 66 -5.96 3.96 -17.64
CA ALA A 66 -7.14 3.11 -17.79
C ALA A 66 -6.76 1.62 -17.75
N ASP A 67 -7.76 0.76 -17.58
CA ASP A 67 -7.63 -0.71 -17.53
C ASP A 67 -6.61 -1.18 -16.48
N THR A 68 -6.62 -0.53 -15.33
CA THR A 68 -5.72 -0.86 -14.20
C THR A 68 -6.10 -2.21 -13.59
N THR A 69 -5.09 -3.02 -13.32
CA THR A 69 -5.18 -4.30 -12.59
C THR A 69 -4.15 -4.33 -11.45
N VAL A 70 -4.26 -5.25 -10.51
CA VAL A 70 -3.23 -5.45 -9.47
C VAL A 70 -1.88 -5.84 -10.09
N GLN A 71 -1.88 -6.57 -11.20
CA GLN A 71 -0.67 -6.83 -11.98
C GLN A 71 -0.01 -5.52 -12.43
N ASN A 72 -0.77 -4.60 -13.00
CA ASN A 72 -0.21 -3.32 -13.45
C ASN A 72 0.34 -2.48 -12.29
N LEU A 73 -0.33 -2.49 -11.12
CA LEU A 73 0.19 -1.84 -9.91
C LEU A 73 1.54 -2.42 -9.50
N ALA A 74 1.68 -3.75 -9.57
CA ALA A 74 2.92 -4.43 -9.26
C ALA A 74 4.02 -4.20 -10.32
N GLU A 75 3.66 -4.18 -11.60
CA GLU A 75 4.56 -3.88 -12.70
C GLU A 75 5.13 -2.45 -12.63
N ASP A 76 4.35 -1.47 -12.15
CA ASP A 76 4.83 -0.12 -11.88
C ASP A 76 5.95 -0.12 -10.82
N VAL A 77 5.84 -0.96 -9.78
CA VAL A 77 6.90 -1.11 -8.77
C VAL A 77 8.18 -1.65 -9.41
N ILE A 78 8.07 -2.64 -10.29
CA ILE A 78 9.24 -3.18 -11.01
C ILE A 78 9.87 -2.11 -11.92
N ASP A 79 9.04 -1.34 -12.64
CA ASP A 79 9.53 -0.26 -13.50
C ASP A 79 10.25 0.84 -12.68
N ILE A 80 9.78 1.14 -11.48
CA ILE A 80 10.45 2.06 -10.55
C ILE A 80 11.81 1.50 -10.12
N LEU A 81 11.87 0.23 -9.71
CA LEU A 81 13.13 -0.39 -9.29
C LEU A 81 14.14 -0.45 -10.44
N ASP A 82 13.68 -0.79 -11.65
CA ASP A 82 14.54 -0.85 -12.84
C ASP A 82 15.08 0.53 -13.22
N ALA A 83 14.24 1.57 -13.20
CA ALA A 83 14.66 2.94 -13.48
C ALA A 83 15.63 3.52 -12.44
N LEU A 84 15.67 2.96 -11.24
CA LEU A 84 16.59 3.34 -10.16
C LEU A 84 17.83 2.42 -10.05
N ASP A 85 18.01 1.48 -10.99
CA ASP A 85 19.07 0.46 -10.98
C ASP A 85 19.10 -0.36 -9.67
N ILE A 86 17.91 -0.68 -9.13
CA ILE A 86 17.75 -1.46 -7.90
C ILE A 86 17.38 -2.90 -8.27
N GLU A 87 18.32 -3.82 -8.07
CA GLU A 87 18.10 -5.24 -8.35
C GLU A 87 17.09 -5.85 -7.37
N LYS A 88 17.20 -5.51 -6.08
CA LYS A 88 16.40 -6.11 -5.02
C LYS A 88 16.10 -5.12 -3.89
N ALA A 89 14.89 -5.15 -3.37
CA ALA A 89 14.44 -4.25 -2.30
C ALA A 89 13.61 -4.99 -1.23
N HIS A 90 13.36 -4.35 -0.10
CA HIS A 90 12.21 -4.67 0.76
C HIS A 90 10.99 -3.94 0.22
N PHE A 91 9.81 -4.56 0.35
CA PHE A 91 8.55 -3.94 -0.04
C PHE A 91 7.60 -3.85 1.15
N CYS A 92 6.92 -2.73 1.31
CA CYS A 92 5.85 -2.56 2.30
C CYS A 92 4.65 -1.89 1.63
N GLY A 93 3.49 -2.55 1.66
CA GLY A 93 2.27 -2.01 1.12
C GLY A 93 1.11 -2.11 2.10
N ILE A 94 0.25 -1.08 2.08
CA ILE A 94 -0.95 -1.04 2.91
C ILE A 94 -2.21 -1.11 2.05
N SER A 95 -3.19 -1.93 2.43
CA SER A 95 -4.47 -2.08 1.73
C SER A 95 -4.28 -2.49 0.26
N MET A 96 -4.59 -1.65 -0.70
CA MET A 96 -4.29 -1.88 -2.13
C MET A 96 -2.79 -2.14 -2.36
N GLY A 97 -1.91 -1.41 -1.66
CA GLY A 97 -0.48 -1.67 -1.68
C GLY A 97 -0.10 -3.03 -1.10
N GLY A 98 -0.85 -3.52 -0.11
CA GLY A 98 -0.70 -4.87 0.43
C GLY A 98 -1.13 -5.96 -0.57
N MET A 99 -2.18 -5.73 -1.34
CA MET A 99 -2.55 -6.60 -2.47
C MET A 99 -1.45 -6.61 -3.54
N THR A 100 -0.83 -5.45 -3.80
CA THR A 100 0.34 -5.32 -4.68
C THR A 100 1.51 -6.15 -4.14
N ALA A 101 1.77 -6.12 -2.82
CA ALA A 101 2.80 -6.93 -2.16
C ALA A 101 2.58 -8.43 -2.39
N LEU A 102 1.35 -8.92 -2.21
CA LEU A 102 1.01 -10.32 -2.44
C LEU A 102 1.29 -10.72 -3.89
N TRP A 103 0.87 -9.90 -4.85
CA TRP A 103 1.14 -10.17 -6.27
C TRP A 103 2.65 -10.25 -6.55
N LEU A 104 3.42 -9.29 -6.03
CA LEU A 104 4.88 -9.27 -6.15
C LEU A 104 5.54 -10.51 -5.53
N GLY A 105 5.08 -10.92 -4.36
CA GLY A 105 5.58 -12.12 -3.68
C GLY A 105 5.32 -13.41 -4.45
N ILE A 106 4.20 -13.49 -5.20
CA ILE A 106 3.86 -14.64 -6.04
C ILE A 106 4.66 -14.64 -7.35
N TYR A 107 4.69 -13.51 -8.06
CA TYR A 107 5.14 -13.48 -9.46
C TYR A 107 6.52 -12.85 -9.68
N GLN A 108 7.04 -12.10 -8.69
CA GLN A 108 8.35 -11.42 -8.77
C GLN A 108 9.22 -11.63 -7.51
N PRO A 109 9.25 -12.85 -6.91
CA PRO A 109 9.91 -13.06 -5.61
C PRO A 109 11.41 -12.77 -5.63
N THR A 110 12.07 -12.87 -6.79
CA THR A 110 13.50 -12.61 -6.91
C THR A 110 13.90 -11.14 -6.78
N ARG A 111 12.92 -10.23 -6.93
CA ARG A 111 13.13 -8.77 -6.82
C ARG A 111 13.01 -8.25 -5.38
N PHE A 112 12.65 -9.12 -4.42
CA PHE A 112 12.41 -8.68 -3.06
C PHE A 112 13.16 -9.55 -2.03
N TYR A 113 13.77 -8.89 -1.03
CA TYR A 113 14.29 -9.55 0.17
C TYR A 113 13.14 -10.01 1.06
N SER A 114 12.11 -9.18 1.19
CA SER A 114 10.89 -9.46 1.93
C SER A 114 9.74 -8.59 1.42
N ILE A 115 8.53 -9.01 1.76
CA ILE A 115 7.33 -8.19 1.61
C ILE A 115 6.63 -7.99 2.95
N THR A 116 6.04 -6.81 3.13
CA THR A 116 5.13 -6.51 4.24
C THR A 116 3.76 -6.17 3.67
N VAL A 117 2.76 -6.93 4.13
CA VAL A 117 1.35 -6.81 3.77
C VAL A 117 0.61 -6.22 4.96
N ALA A 118 0.39 -4.90 4.93
CA ALA A 118 -0.24 -4.21 6.04
C ALA A 118 -1.70 -3.89 5.75
N ASN A 119 -2.58 -4.11 6.73
CA ASN A 119 -4.00 -3.77 6.65
C ASN A 119 -4.61 -4.13 5.29
N SER A 120 -4.46 -5.38 4.89
CA SER A 120 -4.84 -5.89 3.57
C SER A 120 -5.40 -7.31 3.68
N ALA A 121 -5.83 -7.87 2.56
CA ALA A 121 -6.34 -9.22 2.45
C ALA A 121 -5.96 -9.82 1.10
N ALA A 122 -6.00 -11.15 0.98
CA ALA A 122 -5.81 -11.84 -0.30
C ALA A 122 -6.99 -11.58 -1.28
N LYS A 123 -8.12 -11.14 -0.75
CA LYS A 123 -9.27 -10.57 -1.47
C LYS A 123 -9.89 -9.50 -0.59
N ILE A 124 -9.92 -8.26 -1.06
CA ILE A 124 -10.53 -7.15 -0.34
C ILE A 124 -11.95 -6.95 -0.84
N TRP A 125 -12.93 -7.16 0.06
CA TRP A 125 -14.35 -7.01 -0.22
C TRP A 125 -14.84 -7.89 -1.40
N ASN A 126 -15.82 -7.43 -2.20
CA ASN A 126 -16.40 -8.18 -3.31
C ASN A 126 -16.46 -7.36 -4.60
N GLU A 127 -16.54 -8.06 -5.71
CA GLU A 127 -16.52 -7.47 -7.05
C GLU A 127 -17.64 -6.45 -7.27
N GLU A 128 -18.87 -6.79 -6.88
CA GLU A 128 -20.05 -5.93 -7.07
C GLU A 128 -19.91 -4.61 -6.30
N GLY A 129 -19.48 -4.69 -5.04
CA GLY A 129 -19.29 -3.50 -4.19
C GLY A 129 -18.20 -2.56 -4.73
N TRP A 130 -17.07 -3.11 -5.21
CA TRP A 130 -16.03 -2.30 -5.82
C TRP A 130 -16.47 -1.65 -7.13
N ASN A 131 -17.18 -2.37 -8.00
CA ASN A 131 -17.69 -1.82 -9.26
C ASN A 131 -18.75 -0.74 -9.00
N THR A 132 -19.69 -0.98 -8.08
CA THR A 132 -20.68 0.03 -7.66
C THR A 132 -20.00 1.30 -7.15
N ARG A 133 -18.94 1.16 -6.34
CA ARG A 133 -18.16 2.31 -5.85
C ARG A 133 -17.46 3.04 -6.99
N ALA A 134 -16.86 2.32 -7.94
CA ALA A 134 -16.23 2.91 -9.11
C ALA A 134 -17.22 3.75 -9.92
N ASP A 135 -18.39 3.19 -10.20
CA ASP A 135 -19.44 3.86 -10.99
C ASP A 135 -19.99 5.10 -10.25
N ALA A 136 -20.24 5.00 -8.93
CA ALA A 136 -20.67 6.12 -8.12
C ALA A 136 -19.65 7.26 -8.09
N VAL A 137 -18.35 6.94 -8.04
CA VAL A 137 -17.27 7.96 -8.07
C VAL A 137 -17.18 8.64 -9.42
N ILE A 138 -17.37 7.92 -10.52
CA ILE A 138 -17.40 8.51 -11.86
C ILE A 138 -18.59 9.47 -12.02
N GLU A 139 -19.75 9.08 -11.48
CA GLU A 139 -20.98 9.88 -11.60
C GLU A 139 -21.00 11.09 -10.65
N ASN A 140 -20.61 10.90 -9.39
CA ASN A 140 -20.84 11.86 -8.30
C ASN A 140 -19.55 12.47 -7.73
N GLY A 141 -18.37 11.99 -8.14
CA GLY A 141 -17.08 12.39 -7.56
C GLY A 141 -16.81 11.72 -6.21
N LEU A 142 -15.85 12.28 -5.46
CA LEU A 142 -15.32 11.68 -4.23
C LEU A 142 -15.87 12.32 -2.94
N ALA A 143 -16.73 13.36 -3.02
CA ALA A 143 -17.13 14.15 -1.85
C ALA A 143 -17.73 13.30 -0.72
N ASP A 144 -18.64 12.37 -1.03
CA ASP A 144 -19.29 11.50 -0.05
C ASP A 144 -18.30 10.51 0.59
N LEU A 145 -17.34 10.03 -0.20
CA LEU A 145 -16.27 9.18 0.32
C LEU A 145 -15.34 9.94 1.26
N VAL A 146 -14.96 11.16 0.91
CA VAL A 146 -14.15 12.04 1.75
C VAL A 146 -14.83 12.31 3.09
N ALA A 147 -16.12 12.63 3.06
CA ALA A 147 -16.90 12.91 4.27
C ALA A 147 -16.95 11.74 5.26
N THR A 148 -16.86 10.51 4.77
CA THR A 148 -17.02 9.29 5.59
C THR A 148 -15.74 8.48 5.76
N THR A 149 -14.65 8.80 5.04
CA THR A 149 -13.45 7.95 5.00
C THR A 149 -12.79 7.78 6.36
N HIS A 150 -12.88 8.81 7.22
CA HIS A 150 -12.31 8.76 8.58
C HIS A 150 -12.83 7.57 9.40
N THR A 151 -14.10 7.15 9.21
CA THR A 151 -14.69 6.01 9.94
C THR A 151 -14.12 4.64 9.53
N ARG A 152 -13.43 4.58 8.39
CA ARG A 152 -12.77 3.38 7.89
C ARG A 152 -11.27 3.42 8.09
N TRP A 153 -10.67 4.62 8.03
CA TRP A 153 -9.22 4.78 8.09
C TRP A 153 -8.68 4.82 9.50
N PHE A 154 -9.45 5.37 10.45
CA PHE A 154 -9.02 5.61 11.82
C PHE A 154 -9.98 5.00 12.82
N SER A 155 -9.48 4.58 13.97
CA SER A 155 -10.29 4.10 15.07
C SER A 155 -11.02 5.27 15.77
N GLU A 156 -12.07 4.96 16.51
CA GLU A 156 -12.79 5.96 17.33
C GLU A 156 -11.92 6.60 18.42
N GLN A 157 -10.80 5.97 18.75
CA GLN A 157 -9.88 6.43 19.79
C GLN A 157 -8.83 7.41 19.24
N PHE A 158 -8.67 7.49 17.92
CA PHE A 158 -7.68 8.35 17.28
C PHE A 158 -8.26 9.72 16.95
N ASP A 159 -7.62 10.77 17.46
CA ASP A 159 -8.03 12.16 17.19
C ASP A 159 -7.56 12.64 15.80
N TYR A 160 -8.13 12.06 14.76
CA TYR A 160 -7.79 12.39 13.37
C TYR A 160 -8.05 13.87 13.04
N GLN A 161 -8.92 14.55 13.77
CA GLN A 161 -9.27 15.96 13.49
C GLN A 161 -8.12 16.92 13.84
N HIS A 162 -7.30 16.57 14.82
CA HIS A 162 -6.15 17.36 15.25
C HIS A 162 -4.81 16.78 14.79
N ASP A 163 -4.82 15.63 14.12
CA ASP A 163 -3.61 15.06 13.52
C ASP A 163 -3.37 15.60 12.10
N ALA A 164 -2.26 16.31 11.92
CA ALA A 164 -1.95 17.00 10.67
C ALA A 164 -1.75 16.03 9.49
N LEU A 165 -1.18 14.83 9.75
CA LEU A 165 -0.96 13.83 8.70
C LEU A 165 -2.27 13.16 8.30
N ALA A 166 -3.13 12.84 9.25
CA ALA A 166 -4.46 12.31 8.99
C ALA A 166 -5.29 13.26 8.14
N GLN A 167 -5.32 14.56 8.53
CA GLN A 167 -6.03 15.59 7.75
C GLN A 167 -5.47 15.75 6.34
N ARG A 168 -4.14 15.77 6.19
CA ARG A 168 -3.51 15.81 4.88
C ARG A 168 -3.86 14.58 4.04
N THR A 169 -3.89 13.39 4.65
CA THR A 169 -4.23 12.13 3.96
C THR A 169 -5.70 12.12 3.53
N ILE A 170 -6.62 12.63 4.34
CA ILE A 170 -8.03 12.82 3.93
C ILE A 170 -8.10 13.82 2.76
N GLN A 171 -7.32 14.90 2.80
CA GLN A 171 -7.29 15.88 1.72
C GLN A 171 -6.72 15.28 0.42
N SER A 172 -5.78 14.35 0.48
CA SER A 172 -5.28 13.68 -0.73
C SER A 172 -6.37 12.89 -1.45
N LEU A 173 -7.28 12.25 -0.71
CA LEU A 173 -8.46 11.62 -1.29
C LEU A 173 -9.35 12.65 -2.02
N ALA A 174 -9.57 13.82 -1.42
CA ALA A 174 -10.40 14.87 -2.01
C ALA A 174 -9.85 15.39 -3.35
N THR A 175 -8.54 15.29 -3.56
CA THR A 175 -7.85 15.74 -4.78
C THR A 175 -7.51 14.63 -5.75
N THR A 176 -7.79 13.37 -5.40
CA THR A 176 -7.56 12.23 -6.29
C THR A 176 -8.49 12.32 -7.52
N PRO A 177 -7.97 12.12 -8.74
CA PRO A 177 -8.82 12.08 -9.93
C PRO A 177 -9.86 10.96 -9.83
N ALA A 178 -11.13 11.30 -10.07
CA ALA A 178 -12.25 10.34 -9.97
C ALA A 178 -12.01 9.09 -10.85
N LEU A 179 -11.51 9.28 -12.08
CA LEU A 179 -11.16 8.16 -12.96
C LEU A 179 -10.04 7.29 -12.37
N GLY A 180 -8.98 7.88 -11.81
CA GLY A 180 -7.88 7.12 -11.20
C GLY A 180 -8.33 6.29 -10.00
N TYR A 181 -9.19 6.86 -9.15
CA TYR A 181 -9.80 6.14 -8.03
C TYR A 181 -10.69 4.99 -8.52
N ALA A 182 -11.54 5.24 -9.52
CA ALA A 182 -12.46 4.25 -10.07
C ALA A 182 -11.71 3.08 -10.74
N GLU A 183 -10.64 3.36 -11.50
CA GLU A 183 -9.79 2.33 -12.09
C GLU A 183 -9.13 1.44 -11.03
N SER A 184 -8.68 2.02 -9.93
CA SER A 184 -8.16 1.26 -8.80
C SER A 184 -9.23 0.43 -8.09
N CYS A 185 -10.48 0.91 -7.98
CA CYS A 185 -11.61 0.11 -7.52
C CYS A 185 -11.86 -1.11 -8.44
N ARG A 186 -11.82 -0.92 -9.76
CA ARG A 186 -11.99 -2.02 -10.72
C ARG A 186 -10.84 -3.03 -10.66
N ALA A 187 -9.61 -2.56 -10.41
CA ALA A 187 -8.47 -3.44 -10.15
C ALA A 187 -8.70 -4.35 -8.93
N LEU A 188 -9.22 -3.77 -7.83
CA LEU A 188 -9.56 -4.52 -6.62
C LEU A 188 -10.77 -5.43 -6.80
N ALA A 189 -11.75 -5.04 -7.62
CA ALA A 189 -12.92 -5.86 -7.96
C ALA A 189 -12.52 -7.21 -8.59
N GLN A 190 -11.50 -7.20 -9.44
CA GLN A 190 -11.01 -8.38 -10.16
C GLN A 190 -9.98 -9.20 -9.37
N ALA A 191 -9.44 -8.64 -8.29
CA ALA A 191 -8.34 -9.25 -7.56
C ALA A 191 -8.84 -10.29 -6.54
N ASP A 192 -8.42 -11.53 -6.74
CA ASP A 192 -8.54 -12.61 -5.76
C ASP A 192 -7.28 -13.48 -5.81
N LEU A 193 -6.41 -13.31 -4.82
CA LEU A 193 -5.17 -14.06 -4.70
C LEU A 193 -5.26 -15.18 -3.65
N SER A 194 -6.45 -15.45 -3.10
CA SER A 194 -6.67 -16.35 -1.95
C SER A 194 -6.12 -17.76 -2.17
N THR A 195 -6.17 -18.26 -3.41
CA THR A 195 -5.68 -19.61 -3.76
C THR A 195 -4.22 -19.61 -4.22
N GLN A 196 -3.57 -18.44 -4.32
CA GLN A 196 -2.24 -18.29 -4.90
C GLN A 196 -1.18 -17.88 -3.88
N ILE A 197 -1.56 -17.20 -2.78
CA ILE A 197 -0.63 -16.69 -1.76
C ILE A 197 0.22 -17.79 -1.11
N GLN A 198 -0.22 -19.05 -1.11
CA GLN A 198 0.57 -20.20 -0.66
C GLN A 198 1.85 -20.43 -1.49
N GLN A 199 1.98 -19.81 -2.66
CA GLN A 199 3.17 -19.87 -3.50
C GLN A 199 4.27 -18.89 -3.03
N ILE A 200 3.93 -17.96 -2.14
CA ILE A 200 4.89 -16.98 -1.61
C ILE A 200 5.86 -17.71 -0.68
N GLN A 201 7.16 -17.62 -0.99
CA GLN A 201 8.22 -18.28 -0.23
C GLN A 201 9.20 -17.29 0.41
N ILE A 202 9.20 -16.03 -0.04
CA ILE A 202 10.04 -14.99 0.56
C ILE A 202 9.51 -14.58 1.93
N PRO A 203 10.38 -14.12 2.84
CA PRO A 203 9.98 -13.65 4.15
C PRO A 203 8.84 -12.62 4.04
N THR A 204 7.75 -12.85 4.77
CA THR A 204 6.53 -12.04 4.68
C THR A 204 6.09 -11.60 6.08
N LEU A 205 5.94 -10.31 6.28
CA LEU A 205 5.27 -9.76 7.46
C LEU A 205 3.83 -9.39 7.10
N VAL A 206 2.88 -9.88 7.87
CA VAL A 206 1.49 -9.43 7.84
C VAL A 206 1.26 -8.49 9.03
N ILE A 207 0.78 -7.28 8.78
CA ILE A 207 0.36 -6.35 9.84
C ILE A 207 -1.15 -6.18 9.73
N ALA A 208 -1.88 -6.41 10.81
CA ALA A 208 -3.32 -6.23 10.89
C ALA A 208 -3.68 -5.18 11.96
N GLY A 209 -4.62 -4.30 11.66
CA GLY A 209 -5.20 -3.38 12.63
C GLY A 209 -6.29 -4.08 13.46
N ALA A 210 -6.22 -3.97 14.78
CA ALA A 210 -7.20 -4.59 15.68
C ALA A 210 -8.62 -4.03 15.49
N PHE A 211 -8.72 -2.78 15.02
CA PHE A 211 -9.99 -2.07 14.81
C PHE A 211 -10.31 -1.82 13.33
N ASP A 212 -9.59 -2.48 12.41
CA ASP A 212 -9.78 -2.29 10.97
C ASP A 212 -11.11 -2.91 10.50
N PRO A 213 -12.08 -2.08 10.04
CA PRO A 213 -13.35 -2.58 9.55
C PRO A 213 -13.30 -3.00 8.07
N VAL A 214 -12.19 -2.73 7.38
CA VAL A 214 -12.05 -2.98 5.94
C VAL A 214 -11.35 -4.32 5.69
N THR A 215 -10.23 -4.55 6.37
CA THR A 215 -9.45 -5.79 6.32
C THR A 215 -9.14 -6.22 7.75
N THR A 216 -9.80 -7.29 8.17
CA THR A 216 -9.86 -7.69 9.57
C THR A 216 -8.62 -8.46 10.03
N VAL A 217 -8.45 -8.61 11.34
CA VAL A 217 -7.44 -9.52 11.90
C VAL A 217 -7.61 -10.95 11.36
N ALA A 218 -8.85 -11.39 11.07
CA ALA A 218 -9.10 -12.71 10.49
C ALA A 218 -8.50 -12.86 9.09
N ASP A 219 -8.50 -11.78 8.28
CA ASP A 219 -7.83 -11.77 6.98
C ASP A 219 -6.31 -11.90 7.15
N GLY A 220 -5.74 -11.22 8.15
CA GLY A 220 -4.33 -11.34 8.51
C GLY A 220 -3.95 -12.75 8.94
N VAL A 221 -4.75 -13.37 9.79
CA VAL A 221 -4.58 -14.76 10.24
C VAL A 221 -4.67 -15.72 9.05
N PHE A 222 -5.63 -15.53 8.15
CA PHE A 222 -5.75 -16.34 6.94
C PHE A 222 -4.47 -16.27 6.09
N MET A 223 -3.96 -15.06 5.81
CA MET A 223 -2.73 -14.90 5.03
C MET A 223 -1.53 -15.56 5.73
N GLN A 224 -1.37 -15.35 7.03
CA GLN A 224 -0.30 -15.94 7.82
C GLN A 224 -0.34 -17.48 7.81
N GLN A 225 -1.53 -18.08 7.82
CA GLN A 225 -1.70 -19.54 7.74
C GLN A 225 -1.39 -20.10 6.36
N GLN A 226 -1.60 -19.35 5.29
CA GLN A 226 -1.38 -19.78 3.91
C GLN A 226 0.06 -19.56 3.45
N ILE A 227 0.74 -18.52 3.95
CA ILE A 227 2.11 -18.17 3.54
C ILE A 227 3.10 -18.81 4.52
N GLN A 228 3.86 -19.79 4.06
CA GLN A 228 4.71 -20.64 4.91
C GLN A 228 5.76 -19.83 5.70
N ASN A 229 6.39 -18.84 5.08
CA ASN A 229 7.45 -18.02 5.69
C ASN A 229 6.90 -16.65 6.08
N SER A 230 5.93 -16.64 7.00
CA SER A 230 5.26 -15.40 7.39
C SER A 230 5.11 -15.25 8.90
N GLU A 231 5.08 -14.00 9.35
CA GLU A 231 4.78 -13.55 10.70
C GLU A 231 3.54 -12.66 10.68
N LEU A 232 2.76 -12.67 11.75
CA LEU A 232 1.61 -11.79 11.96
C LEU A 232 1.86 -10.88 13.16
N ALA A 233 1.71 -9.57 12.93
CA ALA A 233 1.66 -8.57 13.99
C ALA A 233 0.26 -7.92 13.99
N VAL A 234 -0.33 -7.78 15.18
CA VAL A 234 -1.60 -7.04 15.35
C VAL A 234 -1.29 -5.75 16.09
N ILE A 235 -1.73 -4.63 15.52
CA ILE A 235 -1.52 -3.28 16.06
C ILE A 235 -2.88 -2.71 16.48
N ASP A 236 -2.94 -2.07 17.64
CA ASP A 236 -4.14 -1.39 18.17
C ASP A 236 -4.41 -0.11 17.35
N ALA A 237 -4.86 -0.28 16.12
CA ALA A 237 -5.15 0.74 15.14
C ALA A 237 -6.24 0.26 14.18
N SER A 238 -6.77 1.20 13.37
CA SER A 238 -7.67 0.90 12.26
C SER A 238 -6.89 0.72 10.95
N HIS A 239 -7.49 1.06 9.80
CA HIS A 239 -7.00 0.74 8.46
C HIS A 239 -5.70 1.42 8.06
N LEU A 240 -5.45 2.65 8.49
CA LEU A 240 -4.18 3.34 8.27
C LEU A 240 -3.29 3.28 9.52
N SER A 241 -2.94 2.06 9.93
CA SER A 241 -2.18 1.80 11.14
C SER A 241 -0.78 2.46 11.15
N ASN A 242 -0.22 2.73 9.97
CA ASN A 242 1.02 3.46 9.79
C ASN A 242 0.93 4.96 10.16
N ILE A 243 -0.28 5.53 10.17
CA ILE A 243 -0.57 6.91 10.59
C ILE A 243 -1.04 6.92 12.04
N GLU A 244 -1.93 6.02 12.42
CA GLU A 244 -2.54 5.97 13.75
C GLU A 244 -1.54 5.56 14.84
N GLN A 245 -0.63 4.61 14.52
CA GLN A 245 0.41 4.10 15.43
C GLN A 245 1.80 4.10 14.74
N PRO A 246 2.31 5.28 14.34
CA PRO A 246 3.45 5.38 13.45
C PRO A 246 4.74 4.78 14.04
N GLU A 247 4.98 4.94 15.33
CA GLU A 247 6.17 4.41 16.01
C GLU A 247 6.11 2.88 16.07
N LEU A 248 4.97 2.32 16.49
CA LEU A 248 4.80 0.87 16.63
C LEU A 248 4.85 0.18 15.26
N PHE A 249 4.18 0.76 14.25
CA PHE A 249 4.24 0.27 12.87
C PHE A 249 5.68 0.24 12.36
N THR A 250 6.40 1.35 12.52
CA THR A 250 7.79 1.47 12.05
C THR A 250 8.72 0.53 12.78
N GLN A 251 8.56 0.38 14.09
CA GLN A 251 9.34 -0.55 14.90
C GLN A 251 9.11 -2.00 14.47
N THR A 252 7.84 -2.40 14.29
CA THR A 252 7.46 -3.75 13.83
C THR A 252 8.10 -4.06 12.48
N LEU A 253 7.98 -3.15 11.52
CA LEU A 253 8.60 -3.27 10.21
C LEU A 253 10.13 -3.37 10.29
N SER A 254 10.77 -2.50 11.08
CA SER A 254 12.23 -2.46 11.21
C SER A 254 12.78 -3.73 11.86
N GLN A 255 12.11 -4.26 12.88
CA GLN A 255 12.50 -5.50 13.54
C GLN A 255 12.42 -6.68 12.58
N PHE A 256 11.34 -6.77 11.80
CA PHE A 256 11.19 -7.80 10.79
C PHE A 256 12.29 -7.73 9.72
N ILE A 257 12.51 -6.55 9.11
CA ILE A 257 13.55 -6.37 8.09
C ILE A 257 14.94 -6.69 8.66
N GLY A 258 15.22 -6.25 9.88
CA GLY A 258 16.50 -6.50 10.55
C GLY A 258 16.77 -7.99 10.87
N SER A 259 15.74 -8.84 10.86
CA SER A 259 15.88 -10.29 11.05
C SER A 259 16.21 -11.04 9.75
N ILE A 260 16.11 -10.39 8.60
CA ILE A 260 16.35 -11.01 7.29
C ILE A 260 17.84 -10.89 6.93
N GLN A 261 18.47 -12.04 6.76
CA GLN A 261 19.88 -12.18 6.43
C GLN A 261 20.12 -12.15 4.92
#